data_205ec3dc7fa54b8cafc8fa9c41f7b3b7
#
_entry.id   205ec3dc7fa54b8cafc8fa9c41f7b3b7
#
_cell.length_a   1.000
_cell.length_b   1.000
_cell.length_c   1.000
_cell.angle_alpha   90.00
_cell.angle_beta   90.00
_cell.angle_gamma   90.00
#
_symmetry.space_group_name_H-M   'P 1'
#
loop_
_entity.id
_entity.type
_entity.pdbx_description
1 polymer ?
#
loop_
_entity_poly.entity_id
_entity_poly.type
_entity_poly.pdbx_seq_one_letter_code
_entity_poly.pdbx_strand_id
1 'polypeptide(L)'
;MGLIGSFLQRPRLLKLFFVSLLIIFLASCGQVANQYAFQQGSFEVKVANQLFLDFQKLAKQLPIRIAYPDAEGTFPVIVFSHGSGSKGDMYKGFTDFWASHGYVVIQPTHMDSRSLGFEINRDNLREMYTQMLYVTDTRRQDMSFILDSLDLIQEMVPDLQGKMDTSNLVAAGHSMGAATAMLVSGMKLVTPMNGYEESSDEDRFKALLMISDPGTMSLMPKDPWIGVTIPTFVSSGTNDFSEVGSTRVKSPFKYQVPEELTKSSAPHHYVFIEGADHYLGGLICRTDVPGPLQYEAMKIATATSTTFLEAYVGNNSEAKRAMLFGNLKSVTSGQATLTTK
;
A
#
# COMPACT_ATOMS: atom_id res chain seq x y z
N MET A 1 -27.34 31.11 -75.78
CA MET A 1 -26.53 29.93 -75.80
C MET A 1 -25.54 30.06 -74.64
N GLY A 2 -25.63 29.55 -73.56
CA GLY A 2 -26.35 28.71 -72.69
C GLY A 2 -25.40 27.78 -72.00
N LEU A 3 -25.01 27.68 -70.88
CA LEU A 3 -24.67 26.50 -70.12
C LEU A 3 -24.63 26.89 -68.62
N ILE A 4 -25.75 26.59 -67.94
CA ILE A 4 -25.84 26.57 -66.50
C ILE A 4 -25.56 25.09 -66.10
N GLY A 5 -24.44 24.85 -65.47
CA GLY A 5 -24.05 23.59 -64.90
C GLY A 5 -24.29 23.57 -63.38
N SER A 6 -25.08 22.60 -63.02
CA SER A 6 -25.56 22.30 -61.67
C SER A 6 -24.43 21.99 -60.65
N PHE A 7 -24.44 22.65 -59.52
CA PHE A 7 -23.73 22.26 -58.32
C PHE A 7 -24.74 21.99 -57.18
N LEU A 8 -25.12 20.74 -57.05
CA LEU A 8 -25.84 20.27 -55.84
C LEU A 8 -25.52 18.79 -55.64
N GLN A 9 -24.55 18.47 -54.82
CA GLN A 9 -24.46 17.21 -54.08
C GLN A 9 -23.23 17.19 -53.16
N ARG A 10 -23.35 17.66 -51.93
CA ARG A 10 -22.45 17.22 -50.82
C ARG A 10 -23.13 17.40 -49.46
N PRO A 11 -24.10 16.58 -49.03
CA PRO A 11 -24.42 16.47 -47.60
C PRO A 11 -24.02 15.13 -46.93
N ARG A 12 -23.45 14.17 -47.70
CA ARG A 12 -23.15 12.83 -47.10
C ARG A 12 -21.82 12.73 -46.35
N LEU A 13 -20.81 13.53 -46.69
CA LEU A 13 -19.51 13.52 -46.01
C LEU A 13 -19.55 14.15 -44.60
N LEU A 14 -20.42 15.13 -44.39
CA LEU A 14 -20.52 15.81 -43.10
C LEU A 14 -21.17 14.92 -42.00
N LYS A 15 -22.12 14.05 -42.38
CA LYS A 15 -22.76 13.13 -41.45
C LYS A 15 -21.85 11.98 -41.01
N LEU A 16 -20.96 11.49 -41.89
CA LEU A 16 -19.98 10.48 -41.53
C LEU A 16 -18.90 11.00 -40.57
N PHE A 17 -18.50 12.26 -40.68
CA PHE A 17 -17.56 12.88 -39.76
C PHE A 17 -18.16 13.08 -38.34
N PHE A 18 -19.43 13.44 -38.23
CA PHE A 18 -20.10 13.58 -36.93
C PHE A 18 -20.35 12.25 -36.25
N VAL A 19 -20.69 11.19 -37.00
CA VAL A 19 -20.87 9.84 -36.42
C VAL A 19 -19.55 9.25 -35.98
N SER A 20 -18.46 9.45 -36.72
CA SER A 20 -17.12 9.00 -36.31
C SER A 20 -16.60 9.76 -35.06
N LEU A 21 -16.86 11.06 -34.94
CA LEU A 21 -16.51 11.85 -33.78
C LEU A 21 -17.33 11.44 -32.54
N LEU A 22 -18.61 11.11 -32.71
CA LEU A 22 -19.47 10.64 -31.63
C LEU A 22 -19.09 9.25 -31.15
N ILE A 23 -18.66 8.34 -32.03
CA ILE A 23 -18.18 6.99 -31.68
C ILE A 23 -16.85 7.09 -30.95
N ILE A 24 -15.93 7.99 -31.33
CA ILE A 24 -14.67 8.24 -30.62
C ILE A 24 -14.95 8.84 -29.23
N PHE A 25 -15.93 9.73 -29.09
CA PHE A 25 -16.32 10.31 -27.79
C PHE A 25 -17.00 9.27 -26.88
N LEU A 26 -17.81 8.38 -27.40
CA LEU A 26 -18.45 7.30 -26.65
C LEU A 26 -17.44 6.20 -26.28
N ALA A 27 -16.44 5.93 -27.13
CA ALA A 27 -15.34 5.01 -26.81
C ALA A 27 -14.42 5.59 -25.72
N SER A 28 -14.19 6.92 -25.69
CA SER A 28 -13.41 7.56 -24.62
C SER A 28 -14.15 7.63 -23.28
N CYS A 29 -15.48 7.74 -23.27
CA CYS A 29 -16.28 7.65 -22.05
C CYS A 29 -16.36 6.25 -21.47
N GLY A 30 -16.27 5.19 -22.28
CA GLY A 30 -16.26 3.79 -21.82
C GLY A 30 -14.92 3.36 -21.19
N GLN A 31 -13.79 4.04 -21.52
CA GLN A 31 -12.47 3.74 -20.97
C GLN A 31 -12.20 4.38 -19.60
N VAL A 32 -13.01 5.34 -19.15
CA VAL A 32 -12.82 6.01 -17.86
C VAL A 32 -13.19 5.11 -16.68
N ALA A 33 -14.06 4.13 -16.88
CA ALA A 33 -14.53 3.25 -15.80
C ALA A 33 -13.54 2.16 -15.36
N ASN A 34 -12.46 1.89 -16.13
CA ASN A 34 -11.50 0.81 -15.86
C ASN A 34 -10.09 1.32 -15.52
N GLN A 35 -9.93 2.57 -15.07
CA GLN A 35 -8.61 3.15 -14.78
C GLN A 35 -7.97 2.59 -13.51
N TYR A 36 -8.75 2.06 -12.58
CA TYR A 36 -8.28 1.50 -11.32
C TYR A 36 -8.73 0.06 -11.14
N ALA A 37 -7.96 -0.76 -10.46
CA ALA A 37 -8.19 -2.19 -10.26
C ALA A 37 -9.33 -2.49 -9.26
N PHE A 38 -10.57 -2.04 -9.57
CA PHE A 38 -11.73 -2.25 -8.68
C PHE A 38 -12.28 -3.68 -8.68
N GLN A 39 -11.87 -4.51 -9.62
CA GLN A 39 -12.29 -5.92 -9.71
C GLN A 39 -11.22 -6.83 -9.11
N GLN A 40 -11.65 -7.97 -8.59
CA GLN A 40 -10.75 -9.06 -8.21
C GLN A 40 -9.85 -9.41 -9.40
N GLY A 41 -8.58 -9.70 -9.12
CA GLY A 41 -7.63 -10.17 -10.13
C GLY A 41 -8.02 -11.54 -10.69
N SER A 42 -7.34 -11.94 -11.75
CA SER A 42 -7.68 -13.17 -12.49
C SER A 42 -7.14 -14.45 -11.86
N PHE A 43 -6.29 -14.35 -10.85
CA PHE A 43 -5.68 -15.54 -10.22
C PHE A 43 -6.51 -16.03 -9.05
N GLU A 44 -6.70 -17.35 -8.98
CA GLU A 44 -7.07 -18.03 -7.74
C GLU A 44 -5.97 -17.82 -6.69
N VAL A 45 -6.36 -17.69 -5.42
CA VAL A 45 -5.42 -17.38 -4.33
C VAL A 45 -5.25 -18.58 -3.42
N LYS A 46 -4.01 -19.04 -3.28
CA LYS A 46 -3.60 -19.99 -2.25
C LYS A 46 -3.03 -19.27 -1.04
N VAL A 47 -3.14 -19.90 0.11
CA VAL A 47 -2.64 -19.36 1.38
C VAL A 47 -1.87 -20.43 2.13
N ALA A 48 -0.60 -20.13 2.45
CA ALA A 48 0.20 -20.90 3.40
C ALA A 48 0.15 -20.21 4.76
N ASN A 49 -0.32 -20.92 5.77
CA ASN A 49 -0.47 -20.46 7.14
C ASN A 49 0.41 -21.29 8.10
N GLN A 50 0.57 -20.79 9.33
CA GLN A 50 1.28 -21.47 10.42
C GLN A 50 2.73 -21.83 10.05
N LEU A 51 3.37 -20.97 9.25
CA LEU A 51 4.79 -21.07 8.96
C LEU A 51 5.57 -20.27 10.00
N PHE A 52 6.76 -20.76 10.37
CA PHE A 52 7.62 -20.12 11.34
C PHE A 52 9.05 -20.07 10.79
N LEU A 53 9.59 -18.87 10.65
CA LEU A 53 11.01 -18.69 10.31
C LEU A 53 11.83 -18.60 11.60
N ASP A 54 12.86 -19.42 11.70
CA ASP A 54 13.76 -19.43 12.85
C ASP A 54 14.80 -18.28 12.73
N PHE A 55 14.52 -17.18 13.40
CA PHE A 55 15.38 -15.99 13.38
C PHE A 55 16.44 -16.08 14.48
N GLN A 56 17.53 -16.79 14.21
CA GLN A 56 18.63 -17.07 15.14
C GLN A 56 19.20 -15.80 15.77
N LYS A 57 19.42 -14.74 14.99
CA LYS A 57 19.97 -13.46 15.46
C LYS A 57 19.17 -12.83 16.61
N LEU A 58 17.85 -13.00 16.59
CA LEU A 58 16.97 -12.49 17.65
C LEU A 58 16.45 -13.58 18.58
N ALA A 59 16.98 -14.81 18.46
CA ALA A 59 16.58 -15.99 19.24
C ALA A 59 15.05 -16.15 19.31
N LYS A 60 14.38 -15.95 18.17
CA LYS A 60 12.91 -16.06 18.06
C LYS A 60 12.46 -16.79 16.83
N GLN A 61 11.26 -17.31 16.88
CA GLN A 61 10.53 -17.75 15.69
C GLN A 61 9.64 -16.61 15.19
N LEU A 62 9.69 -16.31 13.90
CA LEU A 62 8.86 -15.31 13.25
C LEU A 62 7.69 -16.01 12.54
N PRO A 63 6.45 -15.91 13.07
CA PRO A 63 5.30 -16.47 12.38
C PRO A 63 5.02 -15.68 11.10
N ILE A 64 4.76 -16.37 9.99
CA ILE A 64 4.40 -15.76 8.71
C ILE A 64 3.14 -16.39 8.13
N ARG A 65 2.36 -15.59 7.43
CA ARG A 65 1.30 -16.00 6.51
C ARG A 65 1.70 -15.57 5.10
N ILE A 66 1.42 -16.40 4.10
CA ILE A 66 1.72 -16.08 2.70
C ILE A 66 0.44 -16.28 1.88
N ALA A 67 0.01 -15.22 1.16
CA ALA A 67 -1.02 -15.31 0.12
C ALA A 67 -0.34 -15.20 -1.25
N TYR A 68 -0.70 -16.07 -2.19
CA TYR A 68 -0.02 -16.14 -3.49
C TYR A 68 -0.94 -16.66 -4.59
N PRO A 69 -0.65 -16.33 -5.88
CA PRO A 69 -1.40 -16.85 -7.02
C PRO A 69 -1.27 -18.37 -7.17
N ASP A 70 -2.38 -19.07 -7.37
CA ASP A 70 -2.36 -20.47 -7.82
C ASP A 70 -2.17 -20.53 -9.32
N ALA A 71 -0.98 -20.21 -9.79
CA ALA A 71 -0.63 -20.18 -11.20
C ALA A 71 0.85 -20.42 -11.44
N GLU A 72 1.20 -20.77 -12.66
CA GLU A 72 2.60 -20.79 -13.11
C GLU A 72 3.07 -19.37 -13.42
N GLY A 73 4.33 -19.08 -13.19
CA GLY A 73 4.94 -17.79 -13.43
C GLY A 73 5.78 -17.30 -12.28
N THR A 74 6.37 -16.12 -12.44
CA THR A 74 7.19 -15.47 -11.41
C THR A 74 6.49 -14.18 -11.00
N PHE A 75 6.27 -13.98 -9.70
CA PHE A 75 5.45 -12.92 -9.14
C PHE A 75 6.25 -12.02 -8.21
N PRO A 76 6.11 -10.69 -8.30
CA PRO A 76 6.70 -9.75 -7.35
C PRO A 76 6.28 -10.08 -5.91
N VAL A 77 7.16 -9.75 -4.95
CA VAL A 77 6.95 -10.08 -3.54
C VAL A 77 6.65 -8.83 -2.74
N ILE A 78 5.57 -8.86 -1.97
CA ILE A 78 5.19 -7.82 -1.01
C ILE A 78 5.45 -8.35 0.40
N VAL A 79 6.24 -7.64 1.20
CA VAL A 79 6.36 -7.90 2.64
C VAL A 79 5.50 -6.88 3.37
N PHE A 80 4.43 -7.36 4.02
CA PHE A 80 3.41 -6.52 4.65
C PHE A 80 3.51 -6.55 6.17
N SER A 81 3.87 -5.42 6.78
CA SER A 81 3.94 -5.22 8.22
C SER A 81 2.60 -4.74 8.79
N HIS A 82 2.09 -5.43 9.81
CA HIS A 82 0.81 -5.13 10.46
C HIS A 82 0.86 -3.90 11.41
N GLY A 83 -0.29 -3.32 11.77
CA GLY A 83 -0.42 -2.26 12.75
C GLY A 83 -0.05 -2.73 14.17
N SER A 84 0.16 -1.78 15.11
CA SER A 84 0.54 -2.07 16.49
C SER A 84 -0.41 -3.06 17.16
N GLY A 85 0.13 -4.11 17.78
CA GLY A 85 -0.62 -5.13 18.50
C GLY A 85 -1.49 -6.05 17.64
N SER A 86 -1.48 -5.90 16.31
CA SER A 86 -2.22 -6.74 15.37
C SER A 86 -1.41 -8.00 14.99
N LYS A 87 -1.78 -8.68 13.93
CA LYS A 87 -1.08 -9.85 13.36
C LYS A 87 -1.28 -9.90 11.84
N GLY A 88 -0.45 -10.67 11.15
CA GLY A 88 -0.44 -10.72 9.69
C GLY A 88 -1.78 -11.07 9.05
N ASP A 89 -2.52 -12.02 9.60
CA ASP A 89 -3.78 -12.51 9.01
C ASP A 89 -5.00 -11.56 9.15
N MET A 90 -4.83 -10.42 9.82
CA MET A 90 -5.89 -9.41 9.98
C MET A 90 -6.07 -8.50 8.75
N TYR A 91 -5.33 -8.74 7.67
CA TYR A 91 -5.31 -7.89 6.47
C TYR A 91 -5.69 -8.62 5.18
N LYS A 92 -6.41 -9.73 5.30
CA LYS A 92 -6.79 -10.58 4.16
C LYS A 92 -7.45 -9.82 3.01
N GLY A 93 -8.29 -8.83 3.32
CA GLY A 93 -8.96 -8.04 2.30
C GLY A 93 -8.02 -7.26 1.38
N PHE A 94 -6.81 -6.88 1.85
CA PHE A 94 -5.75 -6.33 1.01
C PHE A 94 -4.90 -7.43 0.40
N THR A 95 -4.37 -8.31 1.23
CA THR A 95 -3.29 -9.22 0.84
C THR A 95 -3.76 -10.30 -0.12
N ASP A 96 -4.98 -10.81 0.05
CA ASP A 96 -5.55 -11.80 -0.86
C ASP A 96 -6.01 -11.12 -2.17
N PHE A 97 -6.44 -9.85 -2.10
CA PHE A 97 -6.74 -9.06 -3.28
C PHE A 97 -5.48 -8.82 -4.13
N TRP A 98 -4.36 -8.40 -3.52
CA TRP A 98 -3.09 -8.25 -4.25
C TRP A 98 -2.59 -9.59 -4.81
N ALA A 99 -2.76 -10.68 -4.06
CA ALA A 99 -2.39 -12.01 -4.57
C ALA A 99 -3.22 -12.41 -5.80
N SER A 100 -4.51 -12.07 -5.85
CA SER A 100 -5.34 -12.30 -7.04
C SER A 100 -4.87 -11.52 -8.27
N HIS A 101 -4.12 -10.44 -8.08
CA HIS A 101 -3.50 -9.63 -9.13
C HIS A 101 -2.07 -10.05 -9.48
N GLY A 102 -1.57 -11.16 -8.93
CA GLY A 102 -0.26 -11.67 -9.31
C GLY A 102 0.88 -11.22 -8.38
N TYR A 103 0.64 -11.09 -7.09
CA TYR A 103 1.67 -10.81 -6.09
C TYR A 103 1.78 -11.93 -5.06
N VAL A 104 3.00 -12.26 -4.65
CA VAL A 104 3.22 -13.07 -3.45
C VAL A 104 3.29 -12.12 -2.26
N VAL A 105 2.41 -12.30 -1.27
CA VAL A 105 2.31 -11.40 -0.12
C VAL A 105 2.71 -12.13 1.15
N ILE A 106 3.85 -11.76 1.73
CA ILE A 106 4.37 -12.33 2.98
C ILE A 106 4.01 -11.40 4.13
N GLN A 107 3.34 -11.95 5.14
CA GLN A 107 2.79 -11.22 6.27
C GLN A 107 3.38 -11.75 7.56
N PRO A 108 4.44 -11.15 8.11
CA PRO A 108 4.94 -11.50 9.44
C PRO A 108 3.94 -11.14 10.53
N THR A 109 3.97 -11.90 11.62
CA THR A 109 3.40 -11.49 12.89
C THR A 109 4.56 -11.09 13.81
N HIS A 110 4.74 -9.78 13.95
CA HIS A 110 5.84 -9.21 14.75
C HIS A 110 5.65 -9.45 16.24
N MET A 111 6.74 -9.36 17.00
CA MET A 111 6.77 -9.66 18.43
C MET A 111 5.80 -8.84 19.29
N ASP A 112 5.45 -7.63 18.86
CA ASP A 112 4.51 -6.77 19.57
C ASP A 112 3.03 -7.14 19.33
N SER A 113 2.77 -8.23 18.63
CA SER A 113 1.41 -8.74 18.47
C SER A 113 0.85 -9.20 19.81
N ARG A 114 -0.39 -8.76 20.11
CA ARG A 114 -1.13 -9.27 21.28
C ARG A 114 -1.35 -10.79 21.23
N SER A 115 -1.39 -11.36 20.02
CA SER A 115 -1.50 -12.81 19.85
C SER A 115 -0.28 -13.59 20.33
N LEU A 116 0.86 -12.91 20.52
CA LEU A 116 2.09 -13.44 21.07
C LEU A 116 2.30 -13.08 22.56
N GLY A 117 1.29 -12.45 23.19
CA GLY A 117 1.33 -12.09 24.59
C GLY A 117 2.14 -10.83 24.92
N PHE A 118 2.47 -10.01 23.91
CA PHE A 118 3.17 -8.75 24.13
C PHE A 118 2.20 -7.63 24.52
N GLU A 119 2.56 -6.91 25.58
CA GLU A 119 1.82 -5.72 26.03
C GLU A 119 2.78 -4.54 26.25
N ILE A 120 2.38 -3.37 25.75
CA ILE A 120 3.11 -2.12 26.00
C ILE A 120 2.67 -1.57 27.34
N ASN A 121 3.63 -1.36 28.25
CA ASN A 121 3.37 -0.69 29.52
C ASN A 121 3.12 0.80 29.28
N ARG A 122 1.87 1.21 29.29
CA ARG A 122 1.44 2.61 29.06
C ARG A 122 1.44 3.47 30.30
N ASP A 123 1.59 2.87 31.49
CA ASP A 123 1.59 3.57 32.76
C ASP A 123 2.96 4.19 33.08
N ASN A 124 4.03 3.71 32.43
CA ASN A 124 5.37 4.22 32.54
C ASN A 124 5.89 4.75 31.19
N LEU A 125 5.90 6.08 31.02
CA LEU A 125 6.31 6.72 29.76
C LEU A 125 7.72 6.32 29.33
N ARG A 126 8.68 6.20 30.24
CA ARG A 126 10.05 5.82 29.89
C ARG A 126 10.12 4.37 29.37
N GLU A 127 9.39 3.48 30.05
CA GLU A 127 9.34 2.06 29.65
C GLU A 127 8.62 1.92 28.31
N MET A 128 7.47 2.59 28.15
CA MET A 128 6.74 2.65 26.88
C MET A 128 7.64 3.10 25.73
N TYR A 129 8.41 4.17 25.90
CA TYR A 129 9.35 4.65 24.90
C TYR A 129 10.43 3.62 24.57
N THR A 130 11.01 2.99 25.60
CA THR A 130 12.03 1.96 25.42
C THR A 130 11.47 0.75 24.66
N GLN A 131 10.27 0.31 25.03
CA GLN A 131 9.58 -0.78 24.33
C GLN A 131 9.24 -0.42 22.88
N MET A 132 8.77 0.81 22.62
CA MET A 132 8.49 1.26 21.25
C MET A 132 9.74 1.31 20.38
N LEU A 133 10.87 1.77 20.89
CA LEU A 133 12.15 1.74 20.17
C LEU A 133 12.58 0.31 19.85
N TYR A 134 12.51 -0.57 20.83
CA TYR A 134 12.86 -1.98 20.67
C TYR A 134 11.95 -2.67 19.64
N VAL A 135 10.63 -2.44 19.71
CA VAL A 135 9.67 -2.96 18.73
C VAL A 135 9.97 -2.43 17.33
N THR A 136 10.26 -1.14 17.20
CA THR A 136 10.57 -0.51 15.92
C THR A 136 11.80 -1.15 15.26
N ASP A 137 12.87 -1.35 16.04
CA ASP A 137 14.10 -1.97 15.55
C ASP A 137 13.90 -3.46 15.20
N THR A 138 13.20 -4.21 16.05
CA THR A 138 12.93 -5.63 15.78
C THR A 138 12.04 -5.85 14.56
N ARG A 139 11.04 -5.00 14.33
CA ARG A 139 10.19 -5.06 13.12
C ARG A 139 10.99 -4.80 11.85
N ARG A 140 11.90 -3.82 11.88
CA ARG A 140 12.82 -3.55 10.78
C ARG A 140 13.70 -4.77 10.46
N GLN A 141 14.27 -5.38 11.49
CA GLN A 141 15.07 -6.60 11.33
C GLN A 141 14.23 -7.78 10.79
N ASP A 142 12.96 -7.89 11.18
CA ASP A 142 12.06 -8.92 10.64
C ASP A 142 11.83 -8.74 9.14
N MET A 143 11.65 -7.49 8.67
CA MET A 143 11.47 -7.22 7.24
C MET A 143 12.69 -7.64 6.42
N SER A 144 13.91 -7.25 6.86
CA SER A 144 15.15 -7.66 6.18
C SER A 144 15.37 -9.18 6.26
N PHE A 145 15.09 -9.79 7.41
CA PHE A 145 15.24 -11.23 7.60
C PHE A 145 14.32 -12.05 6.67
N ILE A 146 13.10 -11.57 6.40
CA ILE A 146 12.21 -12.20 5.41
C ILE A 146 12.87 -12.20 4.03
N LEU A 147 13.48 -11.07 3.62
CA LEU A 147 14.17 -10.99 2.34
C LEU A 147 15.38 -11.93 2.26
N ASP A 148 16.09 -12.10 3.38
CA ASP A 148 17.19 -13.05 3.49
C ASP A 148 16.72 -14.51 3.47
N SER A 149 15.45 -14.75 3.75
CA SER A 149 14.84 -16.09 3.88
C SER A 149 13.97 -16.50 2.69
N LEU A 150 13.94 -15.74 1.58
CA LEU A 150 13.03 -16.04 0.46
C LEU A 150 13.25 -17.42 -0.13
N ASP A 151 14.50 -17.89 -0.23
CA ASP A 151 14.80 -19.24 -0.72
C ASP A 151 14.29 -20.31 0.26
N LEU A 152 14.52 -20.14 1.56
CA LEU A 152 13.99 -21.02 2.60
C LEU A 152 12.45 -21.05 2.58
N ILE A 153 11.80 -19.91 2.37
CA ILE A 153 10.33 -19.85 2.28
C ILE A 153 9.83 -20.67 1.08
N GLN A 154 10.52 -20.61 -0.05
CA GLN A 154 10.19 -21.42 -1.22
C GLN A 154 10.37 -22.93 -0.95
N GLU A 155 11.39 -23.30 -0.18
CA GLU A 155 11.58 -24.70 0.25
C GLU A 155 10.48 -25.15 1.21
N MET A 156 10.04 -24.28 2.13
CA MET A 156 8.96 -24.58 3.07
C MET A 156 7.58 -24.66 2.41
N VAL A 157 7.38 -23.99 1.27
CA VAL A 157 6.13 -23.97 0.51
C VAL A 157 6.40 -24.42 -0.92
N PRO A 158 6.37 -25.73 -1.22
CA PRO A 158 6.75 -26.26 -2.53
C PRO A 158 6.02 -25.64 -3.72
N ASP A 159 4.77 -25.22 -3.53
CA ASP A 159 3.98 -24.51 -4.56
C ASP A 159 4.58 -23.14 -4.95
N LEU A 160 5.47 -22.57 -4.14
CA LEU A 160 6.15 -21.29 -4.41
C LEU A 160 7.53 -21.48 -5.06
N GLN A 161 8.00 -22.71 -5.25
CA GLN A 161 9.32 -22.95 -5.80
C GLN A 161 9.50 -22.28 -7.18
N GLY A 162 10.45 -21.34 -7.27
CA GLY A 162 10.73 -20.58 -8.49
C GLY A 162 9.67 -19.54 -8.87
N LYS A 163 8.70 -19.25 -8.01
CA LYS A 163 7.61 -18.31 -8.30
C LYS A 163 7.79 -16.91 -7.70
N MET A 164 8.81 -16.69 -6.88
CA MET A 164 9.10 -15.37 -6.31
C MET A 164 10.07 -14.57 -7.17
N ASP A 165 9.64 -13.40 -7.65
CA ASP A 165 10.53 -12.42 -8.29
C ASP A 165 11.26 -11.61 -7.21
N THR A 166 12.45 -12.07 -6.86
CA THR A 166 13.30 -11.45 -5.85
C THR A 166 13.94 -10.13 -6.30
N SER A 167 13.76 -9.73 -7.56
CA SER A 167 14.20 -8.44 -8.09
C SER A 167 13.15 -7.33 -7.94
N ASN A 168 11.89 -7.71 -7.70
CA ASN A 168 10.74 -6.80 -7.56
C ASN A 168 10.08 -6.96 -6.18
N LEU A 169 10.70 -6.36 -5.16
CA LEU A 169 10.29 -6.43 -3.77
C LEU A 169 9.58 -5.14 -3.33
N VAL A 170 8.49 -5.26 -2.57
CA VAL A 170 7.69 -4.14 -2.08
C VAL A 170 7.63 -4.15 -0.56
N ALA A 171 8.00 -3.02 0.07
CA ALA A 171 7.73 -2.79 1.48
C ALA A 171 6.30 -2.26 1.63
N ALA A 172 5.49 -2.92 2.45
CA ALA A 172 4.11 -2.49 2.68
C ALA A 172 3.75 -2.56 4.17
N GLY A 173 2.74 -1.79 4.57
CA GLY A 173 2.25 -1.88 5.94
C GLY A 173 1.09 -0.95 6.25
N HIS A 174 0.54 -1.15 7.46
CA HIS A 174 -0.55 -0.36 8.01
C HIS A 174 -0.11 0.28 9.34
N SER A 175 -0.40 1.58 9.55
CA SER A 175 -0.15 2.26 10.82
C SER A 175 1.32 2.13 11.27
N MET A 176 1.61 1.52 12.41
CA MET A 176 2.98 1.21 12.85
C MET A 176 3.74 0.34 11.83
N GLY A 177 3.04 -0.54 11.11
CA GLY A 177 3.63 -1.29 10.00
C GLY A 177 3.96 -0.42 8.80
N ALA A 178 3.20 0.65 8.54
CA ALA A 178 3.54 1.64 7.53
C ALA A 178 4.82 2.41 7.92
N ALA A 179 4.99 2.77 9.20
CA ALA A 179 6.24 3.33 9.70
C ALA A 179 7.42 2.36 9.53
N THR A 180 7.21 1.07 9.82
CA THR A 180 8.21 0.03 9.61
C THR A 180 8.62 -0.06 8.13
N ALA A 181 7.63 -0.09 7.22
CA ALA A 181 7.88 -0.12 5.78
C ALA A 181 8.64 1.13 5.31
N MET A 182 8.29 2.31 5.83
CA MET A 182 8.97 3.58 5.52
C MET A 182 10.43 3.57 6.01
N LEU A 183 10.69 3.01 7.21
CA LEU A 183 12.04 2.88 7.76
C LEU A 183 12.96 2.02 6.87
N VAL A 184 12.48 0.84 6.45
CA VAL A 184 13.26 -0.03 5.56
C VAL A 184 13.37 0.51 4.14
N SER A 185 12.62 1.55 3.82
CA SER A 185 12.60 2.21 2.50
C SER A 185 13.40 3.53 2.46
N GLY A 186 14.22 3.80 3.48
CA GLY A 186 15.13 4.94 3.48
C GLY A 186 14.79 6.07 4.46
N MET A 187 13.69 5.97 5.24
CA MET A 187 13.45 6.94 6.30
C MET A 187 14.51 6.80 7.40
N LYS A 188 15.01 7.93 7.87
CA LYS A 188 15.97 7.98 8.98
C LYS A 188 15.23 8.12 10.31
N LEU A 189 15.71 7.42 11.34
CA LEU A 189 15.31 7.63 12.72
C LEU A 189 16.25 8.61 13.40
N VAL A 190 15.69 9.51 14.20
CA VAL A 190 16.45 10.32 15.15
C VAL A 190 16.47 9.60 16.49
N THR A 191 17.63 9.12 16.90
CA THR A 191 17.79 8.54 18.23
C THR A 191 17.89 9.64 19.28
N PRO A 192 17.00 9.69 20.30
CA PRO A 192 16.99 10.76 21.30
C PRO A 192 18.29 10.88 22.12
N MET A 193 19.07 9.80 22.20
CA MET A 193 20.28 9.75 23.05
C MET A 193 21.51 10.34 22.39
N ASN A 194 21.63 10.35 21.06
CA ASN A 194 22.87 10.70 20.38
C ASN A 194 22.69 11.77 19.30
N GLY A 195 21.44 12.12 18.93
CA GLY A 195 21.18 13.02 17.79
C GLY A 195 21.60 12.44 16.42
N TYR A 196 21.99 11.18 16.37
CA TYR A 196 22.38 10.52 15.12
C TYR A 196 21.15 10.04 14.34
N GLU A 197 21.15 10.34 13.06
CA GLU A 197 20.24 9.73 12.10
C GLU A 197 20.78 8.35 11.71
N GLU A 198 20.13 7.28 12.15
CA GLU A 198 20.42 5.95 11.65
C GLU A 198 19.56 5.68 10.41
N SER A 199 20.23 5.48 9.28
CA SER A 199 19.59 4.91 8.09
C SER A 199 19.53 3.40 8.24
N SER A 200 18.39 2.84 7.89
CA SER A 200 18.18 1.38 7.89
C SER A 200 17.65 0.91 6.56
N ASP A 201 18.04 1.62 5.50
CA ASP A 201 17.61 1.34 4.15
C ASP A 201 17.91 -0.11 3.77
N GLU A 202 16.86 -0.77 3.36
CA GLU A 202 16.93 -2.07 2.72
C GLU A 202 16.80 -1.80 1.21
N ASP A 203 17.90 -1.71 0.51
CA ASP A 203 18.00 -1.28 -0.89
C ASP A 203 17.36 -2.25 -1.89
N ARG A 204 16.99 -3.44 -1.43
CA ARG A 204 16.26 -4.44 -2.21
C ARG A 204 14.82 -4.04 -2.50
N PHE A 205 14.17 -3.24 -1.64
CA PHE A 205 12.82 -2.77 -1.89
C PHE A 205 12.78 -1.75 -3.06
N LYS A 206 11.80 -1.92 -3.96
CA LYS A 206 11.63 -1.10 -5.18
C LYS A 206 10.39 -0.20 -5.13
N ALA A 207 9.49 -0.43 -4.20
CA ALA A 207 8.31 0.39 -3.95
C ALA A 207 7.89 0.35 -2.48
N LEU A 208 7.25 1.43 -2.02
CA LEU A 208 6.69 1.57 -0.67
C LEU A 208 5.18 1.76 -0.74
N LEU A 209 4.43 0.96 0.02
CA LEU A 209 2.98 1.02 0.09
C LEU A 209 2.51 1.16 1.53
N MET A 210 1.86 2.28 1.85
CA MET A 210 1.38 2.59 3.20
C MET A 210 -0.14 2.73 3.23
N ILE A 211 -0.77 1.94 4.09
CA ILE A 211 -2.20 2.04 4.40
C ILE A 211 -2.33 2.74 5.74
N SER A 212 -3.06 3.84 5.79
CA SER A 212 -3.19 4.70 6.97
C SER A 212 -1.84 5.08 7.54
N ASP A 213 -1.26 6.16 7.07
CA ASP A 213 0.07 6.60 7.50
C ASP A 213 0.16 6.67 9.05
N PRO A 214 1.34 6.44 9.62
CA PRO A 214 1.51 6.33 11.08
C PRO A 214 1.27 7.64 11.83
N GLY A 215 1.12 8.76 11.11
CA GLY A 215 1.12 10.09 11.69
C GLY A 215 2.50 10.52 12.17
N THR A 216 2.57 11.67 12.82
CA THR A 216 3.81 12.19 13.38
C THR A 216 4.21 11.39 14.62
N MET A 217 5.34 10.72 14.56
CA MET A 217 5.96 10.09 15.72
C MET A 217 7.14 10.93 16.19
N SER A 218 7.36 10.99 17.51
CA SER A 218 8.43 11.79 18.13
C SER A 218 9.85 11.40 17.70
N LEU A 219 10.00 10.24 17.06
CA LEU A 219 11.28 9.73 16.55
C LEU A 219 11.48 9.99 15.06
N MET A 220 10.49 10.56 14.38
CA MET A 220 10.64 10.93 12.98
C MET A 220 11.47 12.21 12.84
N PRO A 221 12.36 12.28 11.84
CA PRO A 221 13.05 13.51 11.50
C PRO A 221 12.05 14.58 11.05
N LYS A 222 12.50 15.82 10.97
CA LYS A 222 11.66 16.95 10.52
C LYS A 222 11.06 16.73 9.13
N ASP A 223 11.82 16.06 8.25
CA ASP A 223 11.47 15.80 6.85
C ASP A 223 11.59 14.29 6.56
N PRO A 224 10.68 13.45 7.07
CA PRO A 224 10.83 11.99 7.01
C PRO A 224 10.83 11.42 5.59
N TRP A 225 10.27 12.16 4.63
CA TRP A 225 10.14 11.73 3.23
C TRP A 225 11.41 11.89 2.40
N ILE A 226 12.39 12.71 2.83
CA ILE A 226 13.59 13.02 2.03
C ILE A 226 14.42 11.77 1.74
N GLY A 227 14.53 10.85 2.69
CA GLY A 227 15.29 9.62 2.53
C GLY A 227 14.59 8.55 1.69
N VAL A 228 13.29 8.70 1.43
CA VAL A 228 12.52 7.72 0.67
C VAL A 228 12.62 8.05 -0.81
N THR A 229 13.45 7.31 -1.55
CA THR A 229 13.78 7.57 -2.97
C THR A 229 13.12 6.60 -3.95
N ILE A 230 12.25 5.74 -3.49
CA ILE A 230 11.49 4.77 -4.29
C ILE A 230 10.04 5.21 -4.47
N PRO A 231 9.33 4.77 -5.53
CA PRO A 231 7.92 5.05 -5.72
C PRO A 231 7.11 4.73 -4.48
N THR A 232 6.25 5.65 -4.08
CA THR A 232 5.52 5.54 -2.80
C THR A 232 4.03 5.78 -2.98
N PHE A 233 3.23 4.91 -2.36
CA PHE A 233 1.79 5.03 -2.23
C PHE A 233 1.40 5.19 -0.76
N VAL A 234 0.50 6.13 -0.50
CA VAL A 234 -0.10 6.36 0.83
C VAL A 234 -1.61 6.43 0.68
N SER A 235 -2.35 5.73 1.52
CA SER A 235 -3.79 5.96 1.67
C SER A 235 -4.13 6.32 3.11
N SER A 236 -5.11 7.22 3.28
CA SER A 236 -5.65 7.62 4.58
C SER A 236 -7.09 8.08 4.41
N GLY A 237 -7.75 8.46 5.49
CA GLY A 237 -9.15 8.90 5.45
C GLY A 237 -9.45 10.10 6.34
N THR A 238 -10.61 10.75 6.10
CA THR A 238 -11.01 11.93 6.87
C THR A 238 -11.27 11.64 8.33
N ASN A 239 -11.59 10.38 8.68
CA ASN A 239 -11.80 9.91 10.05
C ASN A 239 -10.63 9.08 10.58
N ASP A 240 -9.50 9.12 9.89
CA ASP A 240 -8.28 8.42 10.29
C ASP A 240 -7.61 9.19 11.45
N PHE A 241 -7.66 8.62 12.64
CA PHE A 241 -7.12 9.21 13.86
C PHE A 241 -6.02 8.32 14.44
N SER A 242 -4.96 8.92 14.92
CA SER A 242 -4.03 8.23 15.81
C SER A 242 -4.52 8.31 17.25
N GLU A 243 -4.41 7.20 17.98
CA GLU A 243 -4.67 7.17 19.42
C GLU A 243 -3.37 7.57 20.14
N VAL A 244 -3.40 8.71 20.84
CA VAL A 244 -2.34 9.08 21.77
C VAL A 244 -2.89 8.92 23.20
N GLY A 245 -2.47 7.86 23.87
CA GLY A 245 -3.02 7.48 25.16
C GLY A 245 -4.51 7.07 25.06
N SER A 246 -5.38 7.67 25.89
CA SER A 246 -6.83 7.48 25.84
C SER A 246 -7.57 8.50 24.97
N THR A 247 -6.84 9.40 24.30
CA THR A 247 -7.42 10.49 23.52
C THR A 247 -7.25 10.24 22.03
N ARG A 248 -8.37 10.24 21.30
CA ARG A 248 -8.34 10.26 19.83
C ARG A 248 -7.92 11.65 19.36
N VAL A 249 -6.78 11.76 18.75
CA VAL A 249 -6.29 13.02 18.17
C VAL A 249 -6.21 12.85 16.66
N LYS A 250 -6.80 13.79 15.91
CA LYS A 250 -6.53 13.88 14.47
C LYS A 250 -5.03 14.05 14.30
N SER A 251 -4.38 13.13 13.58
CA SER A 251 -2.96 13.27 13.34
C SER A 251 -2.72 14.47 12.43
N PRO A 252 -2.04 15.53 12.89
CA PRO A 252 -1.70 16.65 12.03
C PRO A 252 -0.90 16.22 10.80
N PHE A 253 -0.11 15.17 10.93
CA PHE A 253 0.75 14.64 9.87
C PHE A 253 -0.07 14.12 8.68
N LYS A 254 -1.24 13.50 8.91
CA LYS A 254 -2.11 13.00 7.84
C LYS A 254 -2.62 14.10 6.90
N TYR A 255 -2.70 15.32 7.38
CA TYR A 255 -3.07 16.48 6.55
C TYR A 255 -1.88 17.13 5.85
N GLN A 256 -0.65 16.83 6.31
CA GLN A 256 0.60 17.38 5.77
C GLN A 256 1.26 16.47 4.72
N VAL A 257 0.84 15.19 4.64
CA VAL A 257 1.47 14.23 3.71
C VAL A 257 1.56 14.76 2.27
N PRO A 258 0.53 15.37 1.65
CA PRO A 258 0.65 15.91 0.31
C PRO A 258 1.74 16.98 0.17
N GLU A 259 1.94 17.84 1.17
CA GLU A 259 3.02 18.82 1.20
C GLU A 259 4.38 18.16 1.38
N GLU A 260 4.48 17.23 2.32
CA GLU A 260 5.69 16.46 2.59
C GLU A 260 6.14 15.64 1.36
N LEU A 261 5.22 15.12 0.56
CA LEU A 261 5.54 14.41 -0.69
C LEU A 261 6.38 15.28 -1.66
N THR A 262 6.27 16.61 -1.58
CA THR A 262 7.06 17.50 -2.42
C THR A 262 8.55 17.51 -2.10
N LYS A 263 8.95 17.00 -0.95
CA LYS A 263 10.33 17.01 -0.45
C LYS A 263 11.15 15.79 -0.93
N SER A 264 10.51 14.71 -1.36
CA SER A 264 11.18 13.55 -1.92
C SER A 264 11.40 13.68 -3.43
N SER A 265 12.42 13.01 -3.96
CA SER A 265 12.71 12.93 -5.40
C SER A 265 11.94 11.81 -6.13
N ALA A 266 11.33 10.91 -5.40
CA ALA A 266 10.59 9.77 -5.97
C ALA A 266 9.16 10.14 -6.40
N PRO A 267 8.51 9.38 -7.29
CA PRO A 267 7.08 9.51 -7.54
C PRO A 267 6.28 9.13 -6.29
N HIS A 268 5.41 10.03 -5.85
CA HIS A 268 4.57 9.81 -4.69
C HIS A 268 3.09 9.98 -5.04
N HIS A 269 2.26 9.09 -4.49
CA HIS A 269 0.82 9.06 -4.69
C HIS A 269 0.11 8.99 -3.34
N TYR A 270 -0.79 9.93 -3.12
CA TYR A 270 -1.56 10.01 -1.89
C TYR A 270 -3.06 9.92 -2.20
N VAL A 271 -3.71 8.90 -1.67
CA VAL A 271 -5.16 8.69 -1.76
C VAL A 271 -5.82 9.06 -0.44
N PHE A 272 -6.77 10.00 -0.50
CA PHE A 272 -7.53 10.43 0.65
C PHE A 272 -8.99 10.05 0.48
N ILE A 273 -9.52 9.26 1.43
CA ILE A 273 -10.84 8.63 1.34
C ILE A 273 -11.79 9.27 2.35
N GLU A 274 -12.89 9.82 1.87
CA GLU A 274 -13.90 10.46 2.70
C GLU A 274 -14.59 9.44 3.61
N GLY A 275 -14.67 9.74 4.91
CA GLY A 275 -15.28 8.90 5.92
C GLY A 275 -14.45 7.71 6.40
N ALA A 276 -13.34 7.37 5.72
CA ALA A 276 -12.52 6.25 6.13
C ALA A 276 -11.83 6.52 7.47
N ASP A 277 -11.89 5.55 8.38
CA ASP A 277 -11.20 5.55 9.66
C ASP A 277 -9.94 4.64 9.64
N HIS A 278 -9.19 4.66 10.73
CA HIS A 278 -7.92 3.95 10.88
C HIS A 278 -8.03 2.43 10.68
N TYR A 279 -9.18 1.84 10.94
CA TYR A 279 -9.42 0.39 10.92
C TYR A 279 -10.40 -0.04 9.82
N LEU A 280 -10.82 0.90 8.97
CA LEU A 280 -11.87 0.70 7.97
C LEU A 280 -13.15 0.09 8.59
N GLY A 281 -13.56 0.64 9.75
CA GLY A 281 -14.71 0.16 10.50
C GLY A 281 -14.50 -1.23 11.13
N GLY A 282 -13.26 -1.69 11.28
CA GLY A 282 -12.93 -3.01 11.83
C GLY A 282 -12.66 -4.09 10.79
N LEU A 283 -12.54 -3.74 9.51
CA LEU A 283 -12.17 -4.69 8.45
C LEU A 283 -10.70 -5.09 8.50
N ILE A 284 -9.83 -4.25 9.12
CA ILE A 284 -8.39 -4.49 9.25
C ILE A 284 -7.92 -4.22 10.67
N CYS A 285 -6.79 -4.80 11.04
CA CYS A 285 -6.04 -4.56 12.27
C CYS A 285 -6.80 -4.92 13.56
N ARG A 286 -7.99 -4.38 13.74
CA ARG A 286 -8.84 -4.57 14.92
C ARG A 286 -10.30 -4.77 14.51
N THR A 287 -10.85 -5.92 14.86
CA THR A 287 -12.27 -6.27 14.60
C THR A 287 -13.20 -5.89 15.73
N ASP A 288 -12.66 -5.38 16.84
CA ASP A 288 -13.36 -5.01 18.08
C ASP A 288 -13.70 -3.51 18.15
N VAL A 289 -13.39 -2.74 17.11
CA VAL A 289 -13.75 -1.31 17.07
C VAL A 289 -15.24 -1.13 16.78
N PRO A 290 -15.92 -0.20 17.49
CA PRO A 290 -17.31 0.09 17.23
C PRO A 290 -17.46 0.90 15.93
N GLY A 291 -18.47 0.56 15.15
CA GLY A 291 -18.80 1.31 13.93
C GLY A 291 -19.26 0.39 12.79
N PRO A 292 -19.81 0.96 11.73
CA PRO A 292 -20.15 0.20 10.53
C PRO A 292 -18.88 -0.20 9.78
N LEU A 293 -18.87 -1.43 9.23
CA LEU A 293 -17.81 -1.90 8.34
C LEU A 293 -17.74 -1.05 7.06
N GLN A 294 -16.56 -0.56 6.71
CA GLN A 294 -16.35 0.42 5.64
C GLN A 294 -15.90 -0.26 4.33
N TYR A 295 -16.76 -1.09 3.76
CA TYR A 295 -16.46 -1.86 2.55
C TYR A 295 -16.10 -1.01 1.33
N GLU A 296 -16.76 0.15 1.13
CA GLU A 296 -16.45 1.03 0.00
C GLU A 296 -15.07 1.69 0.18
N ALA A 297 -14.72 2.13 1.39
CA ALA A 297 -13.39 2.65 1.67
C ALA A 297 -12.32 1.57 1.46
N MET A 298 -12.57 0.33 1.91
CA MET A 298 -11.70 -0.82 1.68
C MET A 298 -11.51 -1.08 0.18
N LYS A 299 -12.59 -1.07 -0.60
CA LYS A 299 -12.57 -1.27 -2.05
C LYS A 299 -11.76 -0.18 -2.76
N ILE A 300 -11.90 1.08 -2.36
CA ILE A 300 -11.12 2.18 -2.92
C ILE A 300 -9.62 2.01 -2.59
N ALA A 301 -9.32 1.71 -1.34
CA ALA A 301 -7.94 1.53 -0.89
C ALA A 301 -7.27 0.33 -1.57
N THR A 302 -7.95 -0.81 -1.71
CA THR A 302 -7.43 -1.99 -2.43
C THR A 302 -7.24 -1.69 -3.92
N ALA A 303 -8.23 -1.10 -4.58
CA ALA A 303 -8.16 -0.78 -6.01
C ALA A 303 -7.00 0.18 -6.33
N THR A 304 -6.85 1.24 -5.57
CA THR A 304 -5.82 2.24 -5.82
C THR A 304 -4.42 1.75 -5.48
N SER A 305 -4.26 0.99 -4.39
CA SER A 305 -2.98 0.37 -4.04
C SER A 305 -2.56 -0.69 -5.06
N THR A 306 -3.50 -1.49 -5.58
CA THR A 306 -3.23 -2.45 -6.66
C THR A 306 -2.82 -1.73 -7.94
N THR A 307 -3.53 -0.66 -8.33
CA THR A 307 -3.15 0.13 -9.50
C THR A 307 -1.75 0.73 -9.37
N PHE A 308 -1.37 1.17 -8.17
CA PHE A 308 0.00 1.60 -7.89
C PHE A 308 1.02 0.46 -8.07
N LEU A 309 0.74 -0.71 -7.53
CA LEU A 309 1.59 -1.89 -7.68
C LEU A 309 1.76 -2.27 -9.16
N GLU A 310 0.68 -2.33 -9.92
CA GLU A 310 0.73 -2.57 -11.36
C GLU A 310 1.56 -1.52 -12.10
N ALA A 311 1.43 -0.24 -11.72
CA ALA A 311 2.14 0.87 -12.36
C ALA A 311 3.65 0.86 -12.16
N TYR A 312 4.12 0.54 -10.95
CA TYR A 312 5.52 0.73 -10.54
C TYR A 312 6.29 -0.57 -10.32
N VAL A 313 5.60 -1.68 -10.17
CA VAL A 313 6.19 -3.01 -9.97
C VAL A 313 5.86 -3.92 -11.16
N GLY A 314 4.61 -3.91 -11.61
CA GLY A 314 4.14 -4.65 -12.79
C GLY A 314 4.47 -3.99 -14.14
N ASN A 315 5.04 -2.78 -14.15
CA ASN A 315 5.37 -2.00 -15.35
C ASN A 315 4.19 -1.79 -16.31
N ASN A 316 2.96 -1.73 -15.79
CA ASN A 316 1.74 -1.50 -16.57
C ASN A 316 1.59 -0.01 -16.90
N SER A 317 1.68 0.34 -18.19
CA SER A 317 1.61 1.73 -18.65
C SER A 317 0.22 2.37 -18.47
N GLU A 318 -0.86 1.59 -18.53
CA GLU A 318 -2.23 2.09 -18.30
C GLU A 318 -2.44 2.39 -16.82
N ALA A 319 -2.02 1.50 -15.93
CA ALA A 319 -2.02 1.73 -14.49
C ALA A 319 -1.17 2.96 -14.13
N LYS A 320 0.01 3.12 -14.74
CA LYS A 320 0.84 4.31 -14.54
C LYS A 320 0.14 5.58 -14.99
N ARG A 321 -0.57 5.55 -16.12
CA ARG A 321 -1.39 6.69 -16.58
C ARG A 321 -2.51 6.98 -15.59
N ALA A 322 -3.18 5.97 -15.06
CA ALA A 322 -4.22 6.14 -14.04
C ALA A 322 -3.69 6.81 -12.78
N MET A 323 -2.52 6.41 -12.30
CA MET A 323 -1.87 7.01 -11.13
C MET A 323 -1.42 8.46 -11.37
N LEU A 324 -0.99 8.82 -12.57
CA LEU A 324 -0.50 10.17 -12.88
C LEU A 324 -1.60 11.15 -13.29
N PHE A 325 -2.63 10.70 -13.99
CA PHE A 325 -3.61 11.55 -14.66
C PHE A 325 -5.07 11.12 -14.44
N GLY A 326 -5.31 10.03 -13.70
CA GLY A 326 -6.64 9.51 -13.45
C GLY A 326 -7.47 10.43 -12.56
N ASN A 327 -8.77 10.44 -12.79
CA ASN A 327 -9.71 11.22 -11.98
C ASN A 327 -10.42 10.31 -10.96
N LEU A 328 -9.70 9.98 -9.87
CA LEU A 328 -10.24 9.13 -8.80
C LEU A 328 -11.53 9.68 -8.22
N LYS A 329 -11.63 11.01 -8.07
CA LYS A 329 -12.83 11.67 -7.55
C LYS A 329 -14.08 11.40 -8.41
N SER A 330 -13.91 11.37 -9.72
CA SER A 330 -15.02 11.07 -10.64
C SER A 330 -15.48 9.61 -10.55
N VAL A 331 -14.52 8.66 -10.56
CA VAL A 331 -14.86 7.21 -10.56
C VAL A 331 -15.36 6.71 -9.20
N THR A 332 -15.09 7.46 -8.13
CA THR A 332 -15.57 7.16 -6.77
C THR A 332 -16.75 8.02 -6.34
N SER A 333 -17.40 8.71 -7.28
CA SER A 333 -18.53 9.63 -6.98
C SER A 333 -18.21 10.65 -5.88
N GLY A 334 -16.99 11.13 -5.85
CA GLY A 334 -16.51 12.13 -4.88
C GLY A 334 -15.92 11.56 -3.59
N GLN A 335 -15.96 10.24 -3.38
CA GLN A 335 -15.55 9.61 -2.13
C GLN A 335 -14.03 9.58 -1.92
N ALA A 336 -13.23 9.73 -2.98
CA ALA A 336 -11.78 9.75 -2.81
C ALA A 336 -11.10 10.72 -3.77
N THR A 337 -9.94 11.21 -3.35
CA THR A 337 -9.04 12.05 -4.17
C THR A 337 -7.68 11.39 -4.27
N LEU A 338 -6.99 11.61 -5.40
CA LEU A 338 -5.60 11.22 -5.61
C LEU A 338 -4.77 12.50 -5.82
N THR A 339 -3.74 12.65 -5.02
CA THR A 339 -2.69 13.65 -5.20
C THR A 339 -1.41 12.95 -5.64
N THR A 340 -0.76 13.47 -6.69
CA THR A 340 0.46 12.87 -7.27
C THR A 340 1.53 13.92 -7.39
N LYS A 341 2.77 13.54 -7.10
CA LYS A 341 3.97 14.29 -7.36
C LYS A 341 4.81 13.61 -8.45
#